data_d5b3040afc488436d6c043b12da53287
#
_entry.id   d5b3040afc488436d6c043b12da53287
#
_cell.length_a   1.000
_cell.length_b   1.000
_cell.length_c   1.000
_cell.angle_alpha   90.00
_cell.angle_beta   90.00
_cell.angle_gamma   90.00
#
_symmetry.space_group_name_H-M   'P 1'
#
loop_
_entity.id
_entity.type
_entity.pdbx_description
1 polymer ?
#
loop_
_entity_poly.entity_id
_entity_poly.type
_entity_poly.pdbx_seq_one_letter_code
_entity_poly.pdbx_strand_id
1 'polypeptide(L)'
;KAVNVLLSREETYAEISPVRLGSNGINGFISITRGCDNMCSFCVVPFTRGRERSRDPESIVNEARQMCEAGYREVTLLGQNVDSYLFWGGGQKKDLDPEVVKLAMDHKLPEEEQKGFTTFADLMEKVAQANSGLRVRFSTSNPRDMTDAVLHVMAKYDNICKYVHLPVQSGNSRVLDKMNRGYTREQYMDRIEAIRRILP
;
A
#
# COMPACT_ATOMS: atom_id res chain seq x y z
N LYS A 1 28.20 20.82 10.13
CA LYS A 1 27.40 19.57 10.24
C LYS A 1 27.53 18.83 8.91
N ALA A 2 28.15 17.65 8.94
CA ALA A 2 28.18 16.79 7.75
C ALA A 2 26.83 16.06 7.66
N VAL A 3 26.15 16.19 6.52
CA VAL A 3 24.96 15.39 6.20
C VAL A 3 25.44 14.25 5.32
N ASN A 4 25.43 13.03 5.82
CA ASN A 4 25.74 11.84 5.04
C ASN A 4 24.42 11.31 4.45
N VAL A 5 24.24 11.48 3.13
CA VAL A 5 23.08 10.98 2.42
C VAL A 5 23.48 9.65 1.75
N LEU A 6 23.46 8.58 2.52
CA LEU A 6 23.53 7.24 1.94
C LEU A 6 22.17 6.87 1.37
N LEU A 7 22.10 6.74 0.05
CA LEU A 7 20.93 6.17 -0.64
C LEU A 7 20.92 4.65 -0.42
N SER A 8 20.49 4.22 0.76
CA SER A 8 20.30 2.80 1.03
C SER A 8 19.16 2.25 0.17
N ARG A 9 19.42 1.17 -0.57
CA ARG A 9 18.40 0.41 -1.29
C ARG A 9 17.68 -0.59 -0.39
N GLU A 10 18.09 -0.71 0.87
CA GLU A 10 17.63 -1.74 1.80
C GLU A 10 16.78 -1.21 2.95
N GLU A 11 16.87 0.08 3.24
CA GLU A 11 16.23 0.71 4.39
C GLU A 11 14.76 1.04 4.13
N THR A 12 13.90 0.74 5.11
CA THR A 12 12.46 1.09 5.09
C THR A 12 12.13 2.32 5.93
N TYR A 13 13.13 2.87 6.65
CA TYR A 13 12.97 4.00 7.61
C TYR A 13 11.97 3.71 8.74
N ALA A 14 11.80 2.44 9.11
CA ALA A 14 10.85 2.04 10.14
C ALA A 14 11.15 2.64 11.52
N GLU A 15 12.44 2.86 11.81
CA GLU A 15 12.93 3.36 13.11
C GLU A 15 13.05 4.89 13.17
N ILE A 16 12.85 5.60 12.04
CA ILE A 16 13.02 7.05 11.97
C ILE A 16 11.66 7.72 12.01
N SER A 17 11.37 8.38 13.13
CA SER A 17 10.20 9.26 13.21
C SER A 17 10.37 10.45 12.27
N PRO A 18 9.54 10.62 11.23
CA PRO A 18 9.70 11.70 10.28
C PRO A 18 9.41 13.06 10.91
N VAL A 19 10.31 14.03 10.69
CA VAL A 19 10.06 15.44 11.06
C VAL A 19 9.15 16.05 9.99
N ARG A 20 7.93 16.40 10.36
CA ARG A 20 6.90 16.96 9.47
C ARG A 20 7.02 18.48 9.42
N LEU A 21 7.93 18.99 8.58
CA LEU A 21 8.10 20.42 8.35
C LEU A 21 6.94 20.95 7.48
N GLY A 22 6.35 22.09 7.87
CA GLY A 22 5.30 22.75 7.10
C GLY A 22 3.95 22.02 7.08
N SER A 23 3.72 21.10 8.02
CA SER A 23 2.42 20.44 8.19
C SER A 23 1.34 21.44 8.61
N ASN A 24 0.11 21.28 8.08
CA ASN A 24 -1.06 22.04 8.53
C ASN A 24 -1.64 21.52 9.87
N GLY A 25 -1.04 20.46 10.46
CA GLY A 25 -1.50 19.84 11.69
C GLY A 25 -2.82 19.05 11.59
N ILE A 26 -3.40 18.94 10.38
CA ILE A 26 -4.69 18.27 10.15
C ILE A 26 -4.49 16.92 9.45
N ASN A 27 -3.75 16.90 8.35
CA ASN A 27 -3.47 15.69 7.59
C ASN A 27 -1.96 15.42 7.52
N GLY A 28 -1.60 14.14 7.44
CA GLY A 28 -0.23 13.74 7.32
C GLY A 28 -0.07 12.44 6.51
N PHE A 29 1.17 12.13 6.18
CA PHE A 29 1.53 11.03 5.32
C PHE A 29 2.33 10.00 6.09
N ILE A 30 2.02 8.71 5.87
CA ILE A 30 2.76 7.57 6.43
C ILE A 30 3.23 6.71 5.26
N SER A 31 4.54 6.57 5.09
CA SER A 31 5.10 5.66 4.10
C SER A 31 4.98 4.22 4.60
N ILE A 32 4.32 3.35 3.82
CA ILE A 32 4.09 1.94 4.15
C ILE A 32 4.95 0.98 3.32
N THR A 33 5.31 1.40 2.09
CA THR A 33 6.19 0.63 1.21
C THR A 33 7.26 1.52 0.61
N ARG A 34 8.38 0.91 0.20
CA ARG A 34 9.45 1.54 -0.57
C ARG A 34 9.82 0.66 -1.76
N GLY A 35 10.12 1.30 -2.91
CA GLY A 35 10.40 0.59 -4.15
C GLY A 35 9.14 0.05 -4.82
N CYS A 36 9.32 -0.66 -5.94
CA CYS A 36 8.20 -1.22 -6.68
C CYS A 36 8.67 -2.37 -7.57
N ASP A 37 7.91 -3.46 -7.60
CA ASP A 37 8.20 -4.66 -8.39
C ASP A 37 7.43 -4.73 -9.71
N ASN A 38 6.59 -3.73 -10.03
CA ASN A 38 5.76 -3.75 -11.24
C ASN A 38 6.54 -3.64 -12.55
N MET A 39 7.78 -3.12 -12.52
CA MET A 39 8.67 -3.03 -13.68
C MET A 39 8.01 -2.44 -14.94
N CYS A 40 7.12 -1.46 -14.78
CA CYS A 40 6.48 -0.79 -15.91
C CYS A 40 7.52 -0.19 -16.86
N SER A 41 7.35 -0.35 -18.17
CA SER A 41 8.39 -0.05 -19.18
C SER A 41 8.85 1.41 -19.25
N PHE A 42 8.07 2.34 -18.72
CA PHE A 42 8.37 3.78 -18.68
C PHE A 42 8.80 4.28 -17.28
N CYS A 43 8.90 3.39 -16.27
CA CYS A 43 9.07 3.79 -14.88
C CYS A 43 10.49 3.59 -14.38
N VAL A 44 11.09 4.64 -13.81
CA VAL A 44 12.44 4.61 -13.24
C VAL A 44 12.49 4.13 -11.79
N VAL A 45 11.34 4.01 -11.10
CA VAL A 45 11.26 3.72 -9.65
C VAL A 45 12.02 2.46 -9.23
N PRO A 46 11.91 1.29 -9.90
CA PRO A 46 12.66 0.10 -9.51
C PRO A 46 14.18 0.31 -9.51
N PHE A 47 14.67 1.20 -10.36
CA PHE A 47 16.11 1.50 -10.51
C PHE A 47 16.60 2.54 -9.50
N THR A 48 15.75 3.48 -9.10
CA THR A 48 16.12 4.59 -8.20
C THR A 48 15.78 4.30 -6.74
N ARG A 49 14.65 3.62 -6.47
CA ARG A 49 14.17 3.29 -5.12
C ARG A 49 14.33 1.81 -4.75
N GLY A 50 14.75 0.98 -5.72
CA GLY A 50 14.95 -0.44 -5.55
C GLY A 50 13.66 -1.26 -5.63
N ARG A 51 13.79 -2.53 -5.24
CA ARG A 51 12.69 -3.49 -5.20
C ARG A 51 11.75 -3.22 -4.02
N GLU A 52 10.53 -3.73 -4.13
CA GLU A 52 9.49 -3.48 -3.14
C GLU A 52 9.83 -4.10 -1.78
N ARG A 53 9.66 -3.27 -0.73
CA ARG A 53 9.75 -3.67 0.68
C ARG A 53 8.61 -3.04 1.43
N SER A 54 7.92 -3.84 2.21
CA SER A 54 6.88 -3.41 3.12
C SER A 54 7.48 -3.07 4.47
N ARG A 55 7.06 -1.94 5.04
CA ARG A 55 7.42 -1.52 6.38
C ARG A 55 6.64 -2.33 7.41
N ASP A 56 7.22 -2.54 8.58
CA ASP A 56 6.59 -3.23 9.71
C ASP A 56 5.22 -2.63 10.06
N PRO A 57 4.15 -3.45 10.14
CA PRO A 57 2.79 -2.95 10.38
C PRO A 57 2.62 -2.29 11.74
N GLU A 58 3.28 -2.78 12.80
CA GLU A 58 3.17 -2.19 14.13
C GLU A 58 3.80 -0.80 14.18
N SER A 59 4.92 -0.59 13.48
CA SER A 59 5.54 0.73 13.36
C SER A 59 4.63 1.74 12.65
N ILE A 60 3.87 1.30 11.63
CA ILE A 60 2.89 2.13 10.90
C ILE A 60 1.71 2.50 11.81
N VAL A 61 1.16 1.52 12.52
CA VAL A 61 0.04 1.73 13.46
C VAL A 61 0.44 2.68 14.59
N ASN A 62 1.64 2.50 15.15
CA ASN A 62 2.16 3.38 16.20
C ASN A 62 2.37 4.81 15.69
N GLU A 63 2.88 4.99 14.47
CA GLU A 63 3.00 6.30 13.85
C GLU A 63 1.62 6.96 13.66
N ALA A 64 0.61 6.20 13.22
CA ALA A 64 -0.76 6.71 13.08
C ALA A 64 -1.35 7.15 14.44
N ARG A 65 -1.12 6.39 15.52
CA ARG A 65 -1.52 6.78 16.89
C ARG A 65 -0.85 8.07 17.35
N GLN A 66 0.48 8.16 17.21
CA GLN A 66 1.24 9.36 17.58
C GLN A 66 0.76 10.59 16.81
N MET A 67 0.42 10.44 15.52
CA MET A 67 -0.15 11.54 14.75
C MET A 67 -1.51 11.97 15.30
N CYS A 68 -2.38 11.03 15.63
CA CYS A 68 -3.69 11.34 16.21
C CYS A 68 -3.54 12.06 17.58
N GLU A 69 -2.62 11.60 18.43
CA GLU A 69 -2.29 12.24 19.71
C GLU A 69 -1.72 13.66 19.53
N ALA A 70 -0.94 13.88 18.47
CA ALA A 70 -0.44 15.19 18.06
C ALA A 70 -1.49 16.11 17.42
N GLY A 71 -2.76 15.67 17.33
CA GLY A 71 -3.88 16.47 16.85
C GLY A 71 -4.24 16.29 15.38
N TYR A 72 -3.52 15.44 14.63
CA TYR A 72 -3.88 15.12 13.25
C TYR A 72 -5.24 14.42 13.19
N ARG A 73 -6.00 14.71 12.14
CA ARG A 73 -7.35 14.16 11.90
C ARG A 73 -7.42 13.23 10.70
N GLU A 74 -6.41 13.26 9.85
CA GLU A 74 -6.33 12.42 8.66
C GLU A 74 -4.91 11.91 8.46
N VAL A 75 -4.78 10.64 8.08
CA VAL A 75 -3.52 10.04 7.59
C VAL A 75 -3.73 9.46 6.20
N THR A 76 -2.73 9.66 5.34
CA THR A 76 -2.68 9.02 4.03
C THR A 76 -1.53 8.02 3.98
N LEU A 77 -1.87 6.75 3.78
CA LEU A 77 -0.90 5.68 3.57
C LEU A 77 -0.30 5.80 2.17
N LEU A 78 1.02 5.89 2.08
CA LEU A 78 1.74 6.13 0.83
C LEU A 78 2.71 5.00 0.49
N GLY A 79 2.76 4.71 -0.82
CA GLY A 79 3.73 3.82 -1.44
C GLY A 79 3.79 4.09 -2.94
N GLN A 80 4.63 3.37 -3.67
CA GLN A 80 4.62 3.40 -5.13
C GLN A 80 3.50 2.53 -5.73
N ASN A 81 3.05 1.54 -4.95
CA ASN A 81 1.88 0.71 -5.16
C ASN A 81 1.45 0.20 -3.77
N VAL A 82 0.44 0.81 -3.17
CA VAL A 82 0.07 0.49 -1.78
C VAL A 82 -0.64 -0.86 -1.67
N ASP A 83 -1.41 -1.25 -2.70
CA ASP A 83 -2.18 -2.49 -2.70
C ASP A 83 -1.29 -3.74 -2.68
N SER A 84 -0.03 -3.59 -3.13
CA SER A 84 0.93 -4.69 -3.14
C SER A 84 1.62 -4.90 -1.78
N TYR A 85 1.32 -4.08 -0.77
CA TYR A 85 1.88 -4.23 0.56
C TYR A 85 1.67 -5.66 1.08
N LEU A 86 2.79 -6.30 1.45
CA LEU A 86 2.83 -7.61 2.07
C LEU A 86 4.02 -7.65 3.02
N PHE A 87 3.77 -7.83 4.31
CA PHE A 87 4.82 -7.96 5.33
C PHE A 87 4.82 -9.36 5.90
N TRP A 88 6.02 -9.94 6.07
CA TRP A 88 6.25 -11.29 6.61
C TRP A 88 7.47 -11.35 7.55
N GLY A 89 7.79 -10.24 8.22
CA GLY A 89 8.97 -10.11 9.08
C GLY A 89 10.12 -9.32 8.45
N GLY A 90 9.97 -8.84 7.21
CA GLY A 90 10.94 -8.03 6.48
C GLY A 90 11.50 -8.68 5.22
N GLY A 91 12.35 -7.96 4.50
CA GLY A 91 12.94 -8.42 3.25
C GLY A 91 12.28 -7.88 1.98
N GLN A 92 12.76 -8.32 0.83
CA GLN A 92 12.23 -7.91 -0.48
C GLN A 92 11.17 -8.91 -0.93
N LYS A 93 10.00 -8.44 -1.31
CA LYS A 93 8.86 -9.29 -1.74
C LYS A 93 9.25 -10.28 -2.86
N LYS A 94 10.16 -9.89 -3.75
CA LYS A 94 10.68 -10.77 -4.81
C LYS A 94 11.40 -12.02 -4.31
N ASP A 95 11.82 -12.07 -3.03
CA ASP A 95 12.53 -13.20 -2.44
C ASP A 95 11.56 -14.29 -1.97
N LEU A 96 10.25 -14.00 -1.95
CA LEU A 96 9.19 -14.98 -1.72
C LEU A 96 8.81 -15.72 -3.00
N ASP A 97 8.33 -16.96 -2.86
CA ASP A 97 7.70 -17.69 -3.95
C ASP A 97 6.48 -16.93 -4.47
N PRO A 98 6.35 -16.65 -5.79
CA PRO A 98 5.21 -15.92 -6.36
C PRO A 98 3.85 -16.56 -6.07
N GLU A 99 3.77 -17.89 -5.96
CA GLU A 99 2.53 -18.59 -5.61
C GLU A 99 2.14 -18.34 -4.16
N VAL A 100 3.11 -18.38 -3.24
CA VAL A 100 2.90 -18.03 -1.82
C VAL A 100 2.44 -16.57 -1.70
N VAL A 101 3.08 -15.63 -2.42
CA VAL A 101 2.66 -14.23 -2.44
C VAL A 101 1.20 -14.10 -2.87
N LYS A 102 0.82 -14.78 -3.96
CA LYS A 102 -0.55 -14.74 -4.48
C LYS A 102 -1.55 -15.31 -3.47
N LEU A 103 -1.27 -16.46 -2.90
CA LEU A 103 -2.14 -17.10 -1.91
C LEU A 103 -2.27 -16.24 -0.64
N ALA A 104 -1.16 -15.64 -0.16
CA ALA A 104 -1.17 -14.74 0.99
C ALA A 104 -2.02 -13.48 0.71
N MET A 105 -1.85 -12.84 -0.44
CA MET A 105 -2.62 -11.65 -0.86
C MET A 105 -4.12 -11.94 -1.00
N ASP A 106 -4.48 -13.15 -1.45
CA ASP A 106 -5.87 -13.60 -1.61
C ASP A 106 -6.45 -14.18 -0.30
N HIS A 107 -5.69 -14.23 0.81
CA HIS A 107 -6.06 -14.90 2.06
C HIS A 107 -6.46 -16.37 1.87
N LYS A 108 -5.70 -17.10 1.04
CA LYS A 108 -5.94 -18.52 0.69
C LYS A 108 -4.89 -19.48 1.26
N LEU A 109 -3.91 -18.98 1.99
CA LEU A 109 -2.99 -19.84 2.73
C LEU A 109 -3.71 -20.53 3.89
N PRO A 110 -3.20 -21.69 4.37
CA PRO A 110 -3.62 -22.26 5.62
C PRO A 110 -3.53 -21.23 6.77
N GLU A 111 -4.46 -21.28 7.72
CA GLU A 111 -4.58 -20.24 8.77
C GLU A 111 -3.27 -19.98 9.52
N GLU A 112 -2.54 -21.04 9.85
CA GLU A 112 -1.26 -20.92 10.57
C GLU A 112 -0.17 -20.23 9.74
N GLU A 113 -0.12 -20.48 8.44
CA GLU A 113 0.81 -19.82 7.53
C GLU A 113 0.39 -18.36 7.26
N GLN A 114 -0.91 -18.11 7.09
CA GLN A 114 -1.46 -16.77 6.84
C GLN A 114 -1.15 -15.79 8.00
N LYS A 115 -1.09 -16.27 9.25
CA LYS A 115 -0.69 -15.47 10.42
C LYS A 115 0.70 -14.84 10.29
N GLY A 116 1.58 -15.46 9.49
CA GLY A 116 2.92 -14.91 9.20
C GLY A 116 2.91 -13.72 8.25
N PHE A 117 1.78 -13.42 7.61
CA PHE A 117 1.65 -12.36 6.64
C PHE A 117 0.70 -11.26 7.09
N THR A 118 1.02 -10.02 6.75
CA THR A 118 0.11 -8.88 6.87
C THR A 118 -0.04 -8.25 5.49
N THR A 119 -1.24 -8.32 4.92
CA THR A 119 -1.58 -7.72 3.62
C THR A 119 -1.95 -6.24 3.77
N PHE A 120 -2.18 -5.54 2.64
CA PHE A 120 -2.66 -4.16 2.68
C PHE A 120 -4.04 -4.05 3.34
N ALA A 121 -4.92 -5.01 3.12
CA ALA A 121 -6.24 -5.05 3.77
C ALA A 121 -6.10 -5.16 5.29
N ASP A 122 -5.26 -6.07 5.78
CA ASP A 122 -4.99 -6.24 7.22
C ASP A 122 -4.39 -4.97 7.83
N LEU A 123 -3.43 -4.36 7.13
CA LEU A 123 -2.81 -3.11 7.58
C LEU A 123 -3.83 -1.97 7.70
N MET A 124 -4.68 -1.79 6.67
CA MET A 124 -5.73 -0.77 6.71
C MET A 124 -6.70 -0.98 7.88
N GLU A 125 -7.09 -2.23 8.13
CA GLU A 125 -7.93 -2.59 9.27
C GLU A 125 -7.27 -2.22 10.59
N LYS A 126 -6.00 -2.60 10.80
CA LYS A 126 -5.21 -2.25 11.99
C LYS A 126 -5.12 -0.72 12.19
N VAL A 127 -4.85 0.03 11.13
CA VAL A 127 -4.76 1.50 11.20
C VAL A 127 -6.12 2.13 11.49
N ALA A 128 -7.21 1.65 10.89
CA ALA A 128 -8.56 2.13 11.13
C ALA A 128 -9.01 1.88 12.59
N GLN A 129 -8.64 0.74 13.15
CA GLN A 129 -8.92 0.37 14.56
C GLN A 129 -8.06 1.14 15.57
N ALA A 130 -6.89 1.64 15.16
CA ALA A 130 -5.98 2.36 16.05
C ALA A 130 -6.63 3.61 16.69
N ASN A 131 -7.48 4.30 15.93
CA ASN A 131 -8.29 5.42 16.42
C ASN A 131 -9.46 5.70 15.46
N SER A 132 -10.70 5.55 15.93
CA SER A 132 -11.92 5.77 15.14
C SER A 132 -12.13 7.22 14.70
N GLY A 133 -11.50 8.19 15.39
CA GLY A 133 -11.54 9.61 15.03
C GLY A 133 -10.52 10.01 13.96
N LEU A 134 -9.60 9.10 13.58
CA LEU A 134 -8.60 9.34 12.57
C LEU A 134 -9.10 8.87 11.20
N ARG A 135 -9.23 9.80 10.25
CA ARG A 135 -9.59 9.47 8.86
C ARG A 135 -8.41 8.82 8.15
N VAL A 136 -8.63 7.65 7.57
CA VAL A 136 -7.61 6.88 6.85
C VAL A 136 -7.82 7.01 5.35
N ARG A 137 -6.77 7.40 4.64
CA ARG A 137 -6.69 7.42 3.18
C ARG A 137 -5.51 6.60 2.70
N PHE A 138 -5.53 6.27 1.43
CA PHE A 138 -4.37 5.73 0.73
C PHE A 138 -4.30 6.28 -0.69
N SER A 139 -3.14 6.15 -1.31
CA SER A 139 -2.94 6.62 -2.68
C SER A 139 -2.00 5.70 -3.44
N THR A 140 -2.15 5.69 -4.78
CA THR A 140 -1.31 4.93 -5.70
C THR A 140 -1.64 3.44 -5.72
N SER A 141 -2.84 3.12 -6.19
CA SER A 141 -3.32 1.76 -6.42
C SER A 141 -2.98 1.23 -7.81
N ASN A 142 -2.90 -0.11 -7.92
CA ASN A 142 -2.77 -0.82 -9.18
C ASN A 142 -3.94 -1.80 -9.33
N PRO A 143 -4.66 -1.80 -10.47
CA PRO A 143 -5.81 -2.71 -10.69
C PRO A 143 -5.50 -4.19 -10.50
N ARG A 144 -4.26 -4.61 -10.78
CA ARG A 144 -3.81 -6.00 -10.61
C ARG A 144 -3.72 -6.42 -9.14
N ASP A 145 -3.30 -5.48 -8.28
CA ASP A 145 -2.95 -5.79 -6.89
C ASP A 145 -4.08 -5.42 -5.91
N MET A 146 -5.09 -4.64 -6.37
CA MET A 146 -6.27 -4.31 -5.56
C MET A 146 -7.21 -5.51 -5.45
N THR A 147 -7.31 -6.08 -4.24
CA THR A 147 -8.16 -7.23 -3.96
C THR A 147 -9.55 -6.82 -3.44
N ASP A 148 -10.52 -7.75 -3.47
CA ASP A 148 -11.84 -7.52 -2.84
C ASP A 148 -11.72 -7.36 -1.31
N ALA A 149 -10.72 -7.97 -0.68
CA ALA A 149 -10.46 -7.80 0.76
C ALA A 149 -10.23 -6.31 1.12
N VAL A 150 -9.46 -5.58 0.31
CA VAL A 150 -9.26 -4.13 0.48
C VAL A 150 -10.58 -3.38 0.44
N LEU A 151 -11.43 -3.69 -0.55
CA LEU A 151 -12.75 -3.05 -0.71
C LEU A 151 -13.70 -3.38 0.46
N HIS A 152 -13.70 -4.62 0.94
CA HIS A 152 -14.52 -5.01 2.09
C HIS A 152 -14.07 -4.32 3.38
N VAL A 153 -12.78 -4.16 3.61
CA VAL A 153 -12.26 -3.38 4.76
C VAL A 153 -12.67 -1.90 4.62
N MET A 154 -12.58 -1.33 3.43
CA MET A 154 -13.09 0.03 3.18
C MET A 154 -14.59 0.15 3.46
N ALA A 155 -15.39 -0.82 3.07
CA ALA A 155 -16.84 -0.83 3.35
C ALA A 155 -17.14 -0.95 4.85
N LYS A 156 -16.35 -1.76 5.57
CA LYS A 156 -16.54 -2.08 6.99
C LYS A 156 -16.28 -0.91 7.95
N TYR A 157 -15.29 -0.07 7.64
CA TYR A 157 -14.83 1.00 8.54
C TYR A 157 -15.20 2.39 8.01
N ASP A 158 -16.03 3.13 8.76
CA ASP A 158 -16.51 4.47 8.37
C ASP A 158 -15.39 5.51 8.32
N ASN A 159 -14.35 5.33 9.12
CA ASN A 159 -13.20 6.22 9.14
C ASN A 159 -12.20 5.97 7.99
N ILE A 160 -12.40 4.94 7.15
CA ILE A 160 -11.67 4.79 5.89
C ILE A 160 -12.39 5.55 4.78
N CYS A 161 -11.66 6.44 4.11
CA CYS A 161 -12.20 7.22 3.01
C CYS A 161 -12.58 6.34 1.82
N LYS A 162 -13.82 6.44 1.32
CA LYS A 162 -14.34 5.68 0.17
C LYS A 162 -13.84 6.28 -1.16
N TYR A 163 -12.56 6.55 -1.26
CA TYR A 163 -11.89 7.10 -2.44
C TYR A 163 -10.75 6.19 -2.87
N VAL A 164 -10.73 5.82 -4.14
CA VAL A 164 -9.71 4.95 -4.73
C VAL A 164 -9.02 5.69 -5.88
N HIS A 165 -7.71 5.88 -5.78
CA HIS A 165 -6.88 6.40 -6.86
C HIS A 165 -6.34 5.23 -7.69
N LEU A 166 -7.05 4.87 -8.78
CA LEU A 166 -6.77 3.71 -9.63
C LEU A 166 -6.52 4.14 -11.09
N PRO A 167 -5.29 4.57 -11.44
CA PRO A 167 -4.99 5.07 -12.77
C PRO A 167 -5.10 3.99 -13.85
N VAL A 168 -5.94 4.20 -14.86
CA VAL A 168 -6.17 3.22 -15.96
C VAL A 168 -4.97 3.09 -16.89
N GLN A 169 -4.16 4.14 -17.03
CA GLN A 169 -2.99 4.27 -17.91
C GLN A 169 -3.32 4.23 -19.42
N SER A 170 -4.12 3.26 -19.87
CA SER A 170 -4.64 3.18 -21.25
C SER A 170 -5.94 2.38 -21.29
N GLY A 171 -6.85 2.77 -22.17
CA GLY A 171 -8.06 2.01 -22.50
C GLY A 171 -7.83 0.90 -23.54
N ASN A 172 -6.60 0.60 -23.93
CA ASN A 172 -6.25 -0.41 -24.93
C ASN A 172 -5.31 -1.46 -24.37
N SER A 173 -5.73 -2.74 -24.32
CA SER A 173 -4.98 -3.86 -23.74
C SER A 173 -3.62 -4.07 -24.38
N ARG A 174 -3.47 -3.84 -25.71
CA ARG A 174 -2.17 -3.93 -26.40
C ARG A 174 -1.20 -2.83 -25.96
N VAL A 175 -1.72 -1.64 -25.61
CA VAL A 175 -0.88 -0.56 -25.06
C VAL A 175 -0.49 -0.88 -23.63
N LEU A 176 -1.42 -1.38 -22.81
CA LEU A 176 -1.14 -1.82 -21.43
C LEU A 176 -0.08 -2.92 -21.37
N ASP A 177 -0.13 -3.87 -22.30
CA ASP A 177 0.89 -4.92 -22.45
C ASP A 177 2.27 -4.32 -22.78
N LYS A 178 2.37 -3.42 -23.77
CA LYS A 178 3.63 -2.71 -24.09
C LYS A 178 4.16 -1.86 -22.94
N MET A 179 3.27 -1.35 -22.08
CA MET A 179 3.62 -0.63 -20.87
C MET A 179 4.01 -1.56 -19.71
N ASN A 180 3.92 -2.87 -19.88
CA ASN A 180 4.12 -3.89 -18.83
C ASN A 180 3.27 -3.64 -17.58
N ARG A 181 1.95 -3.40 -17.78
CA ARG A 181 1.04 -3.10 -16.67
C ARG A 181 0.49 -4.33 -15.95
N GLY A 182 0.58 -5.53 -16.57
CA GLY A 182 0.16 -6.80 -16.00
C GLY A 182 -1.36 -6.96 -15.86
N TYR A 183 -2.16 -6.12 -16.54
CA TYR A 183 -3.62 -6.24 -16.63
C TYR A 183 -4.14 -5.78 -17.99
N THR A 184 -5.33 -6.27 -18.37
CA THR A 184 -6.05 -5.85 -19.58
C THR A 184 -7.10 -4.77 -19.26
N ARG A 185 -7.66 -4.15 -20.31
CA ARG A 185 -8.80 -3.24 -20.18
C ARG A 185 -9.99 -3.92 -19.48
N GLU A 186 -10.28 -5.15 -19.85
CA GLU A 186 -11.39 -5.94 -19.31
C GLU A 186 -11.21 -6.17 -17.81
N GLN A 187 -10.02 -6.60 -17.38
CA GLN A 187 -9.68 -6.77 -15.96
C GLN A 187 -9.79 -5.44 -15.17
N TYR A 188 -9.42 -4.31 -15.80
CA TYR A 188 -9.65 -3.00 -15.19
C TYR A 188 -11.14 -2.71 -15.00
N MET A 189 -11.97 -3.00 -16.01
CA MET A 189 -13.42 -2.79 -15.93
C MET A 189 -14.07 -3.67 -14.86
N ASP A 190 -13.67 -4.94 -14.77
CA ASP A 190 -14.13 -5.86 -13.73
C ASP A 190 -13.79 -5.31 -12.32
N ARG A 191 -12.61 -4.71 -12.17
CA ARG A 191 -12.21 -4.07 -10.91
C ARG A 191 -13.09 -2.85 -10.58
N ILE A 192 -13.41 -2.02 -11.56
CA ILE A 192 -14.33 -0.88 -11.40
C ILE A 192 -15.74 -1.35 -11.01
N GLU A 193 -16.23 -2.42 -11.61
CA GLU A 193 -17.54 -3.01 -11.28
C GLU A 193 -17.54 -3.56 -9.84
N ALA A 194 -16.47 -4.23 -9.41
CA ALA A 194 -16.32 -4.69 -8.03
C ALA A 194 -16.31 -3.51 -7.04
N ILE A 195 -15.56 -2.44 -7.35
CA ILE A 195 -15.54 -1.22 -6.53
C ILE A 195 -16.97 -0.65 -6.37
N ARG A 196 -17.70 -0.46 -7.47
CA ARG A 196 -19.06 0.09 -7.45
C ARG A 196 -20.07 -0.80 -6.74
N ARG A 197 -19.87 -2.12 -6.76
CA ARG A 197 -20.74 -3.09 -6.08
C ARG A 197 -20.50 -3.09 -4.57
N ILE A 198 -19.24 -2.99 -4.12
CA ILE A 198 -18.85 -3.12 -2.72
C ILE A 198 -18.88 -1.75 -2.01
N LEU A 199 -18.58 -0.67 -2.74
CA LEU A 199 -18.54 0.72 -2.26
C LEU A 199 -19.53 1.56 -3.09
N PRO A 200 -20.84 1.41 -2.90
CA PRO A 200 -21.87 2.12 -3.65
C PRO A 200 -21.87 3.64 -3.42
#